data_91a48def4423b830764d835a065dca67
#
_entry.id   91a48def4423b830764d835a065dca67
#
_cell.length_a   1.000
_cell.length_b   1.000
_cell.length_c   1.000
_cell.angle_alpha   90.00
_cell.angle_beta   90.00
_cell.angle_gamma   90.00
#
_symmetry.space_group_name_H-M   'P 1'
#
loop_
_entity.id
_entity.type
_entity.pdbx_description
1 polymer ?
#
loop_
_entity_poly.entity_id
_entity_poly.type
_entity_poly.pdbx_seq_one_letter_code
_entity_poly.pdbx_strand_id
1 'polypeptide(L)'
;MRKLKRSECLVFPLVLTHKWYDMIDQGDKREEYRADTKRYETRFGNFLREATNVFGERRKYKIVAFQRAYTKPGMFWLCDVDFRRAGMARHPEWGEPNEPHWVVKLLERVELEG
;
A
#
# COMPACT_ATOMS: atom_id res chain seq x y z
N MET A 1 -8.61 9.32 14.36
CA MET A 1 -7.74 8.41 13.59
C MET A 1 -6.82 7.69 14.57
N ARG A 2 -6.69 6.38 14.43
CA ARG A 2 -5.87 5.58 15.32
C ARG A 2 -4.39 5.91 15.13
N LYS A 3 -3.66 5.99 16.24
CA LYS A 3 -2.22 6.22 16.23
C LYS A 3 -1.47 4.93 16.55
N LEU A 4 -0.48 4.62 15.72
CA LEU A 4 0.35 3.43 15.88
C LEU A 4 1.80 3.84 16.13
N LYS A 5 2.51 3.04 16.94
CA LYS A 5 3.93 3.26 17.14
C LYS A 5 4.70 2.85 15.89
N ARG A 6 5.52 3.75 15.38
CA ARG A 6 6.33 3.47 14.19
C ARG A 6 7.20 2.23 14.36
N SER A 7 7.69 1.98 15.57
CA SER A 7 8.49 0.78 15.88
C SER A 7 7.72 -0.53 15.71
N GLU A 8 6.39 -0.49 15.73
CA GLU A 8 5.54 -1.66 15.53
C GLU A 8 5.05 -1.79 14.08
N CYS A 9 5.47 -0.90 13.19
CA CYS A 9 4.99 -0.83 11.82
C CYS A 9 6.08 -1.22 10.83
N LEU A 10 5.71 -2.06 9.87
CA LEU A 10 6.49 -2.28 8.66
C LEU A 10 5.93 -1.35 7.59
N VAL A 11 6.72 -0.38 7.15
CA VAL A 11 6.26 0.69 6.27
C VAL A 11 6.78 0.49 4.85
N PHE A 12 5.87 0.53 3.89
CA PHE A 12 6.15 0.41 2.47
C PHE A 12 5.82 1.73 1.77
N PRO A 13 6.80 2.47 1.25
CA PRO A 13 6.54 3.75 0.60
C PRO A 13 6.09 3.58 -0.85
N LEU A 14 5.09 4.33 -1.26
CA LEU A 14 4.65 4.41 -2.65
C LEU A 14 4.38 5.86 -3.04
N VAL A 15 4.86 6.25 -4.22
CA VAL A 15 4.60 7.58 -4.78
C VAL A 15 3.35 7.51 -5.65
N LEU A 16 2.43 8.44 -5.46
CA LEU A 16 1.20 8.56 -6.24
C LEU A 16 1.19 9.88 -7.01
N THR A 17 0.57 9.88 -8.19
CA THR A 17 0.20 11.12 -8.86
C THR A 17 -0.86 11.85 -8.02
N HIS A 18 -1.03 13.15 -8.25
CA HIS A 18 -1.99 13.97 -7.51
C HIS A 18 -3.40 13.39 -7.55
N LYS A 19 -3.84 12.95 -8.73
CA LYS A 19 -5.18 12.40 -8.93
C LYS A 19 -5.47 11.21 -8.01
N TRP A 20 -4.59 10.21 -8.01
CA TRP A 20 -4.82 9.00 -7.23
C TRP A 20 -4.66 9.24 -5.74
N TYR A 21 -3.69 10.09 -5.36
CA TYR A 21 -3.52 10.49 -3.96
C TYR A 21 -4.80 11.16 -3.42
N ASP A 22 -5.34 12.12 -4.17
CA ASP A 22 -6.52 12.86 -3.76
C ASP A 22 -7.75 11.95 -3.68
N MET A 23 -7.91 10.99 -4.58
CA MET A 23 -9.01 10.03 -4.53
C MET A 23 -8.92 9.13 -3.29
N ILE A 24 -7.73 8.69 -2.92
CA ILE A 24 -7.52 7.90 -1.70
C ILE A 24 -7.79 8.75 -0.47
N ASP A 25 -7.27 9.97 -0.44
CA ASP A 25 -7.45 10.91 0.67
C ASP A 25 -8.93 11.21 0.93
N GLN A 26 -9.73 11.33 -0.13
CA GLN A 26 -11.16 11.60 -0.08
C GLN A 26 -12.02 10.37 0.18
N GLY A 27 -11.44 9.18 0.17
CA GLY A 27 -12.17 7.92 0.38
C GLY A 27 -12.80 7.33 -0.88
N ASP A 28 -12.54 7.90 -2.05
CA ASP A 28 -13.12 7.44 -3.32
C ASP A 28 -12.37 6.27 -3.95
N LYS A 29 -11.16 5.98 -3.45
CA LYS A 29 -10.32 4.89 -3.96
C LYS A 29 -9.75 4.12 -2.77
N ARG A 30 -9.95 2.79 -2.77
CA ARG A 30 -9.56 1.93 -1.66
C ARG A 30 -8.55 0.86 -2.03
N GLU A 31 -8.03 0.92 -3.23
CA GLU A 31 -6.95 0.03 -3.69
C GLU A 31 -5.97 0.82 -4.54
N GLU A 32 -4.69 0.47 -4.44
CA GLU A 32 -3.65 0.98 -5.33
C GLU A 32 -3.04 -0.18 -6.09
N TYR A 33 -2.59 0.06 -7.33
CA TYR A 33 -2.14 -0.98 -8.23
C TYR A 33 -0.73 -0.72 -8.71
N ARG A 34 0.05 -1.79 -8.83
CA ARG A 34 1.41 -1.73 -9.41
C ARG A 34 1.61 -2.88 -10.37
N ALA A 35 2.27 -2.58 -11.50
CA ALA A 35 2.51 -3.55 -12.56
C ALA A 35 3.32 -4.74 -12.06
N ASP A 36 3.10 -5.90 -12.67
CA ASP A 36 3.87 -7.11 -12.41
C ASP A 36 5.25 -7.00 -13.06
N THR A 37 6.14 -6.28 -12.40
CA THR A 37 7.53 -6.10 -12.80
C THR A 37 8.46 -6.77 -11.80
N LYS A 38 9.67 -7.09 -12.22
CA LYS A 38 10.69 -7.64 -11.34
C LYS A 38 10.94 -6.77 -10.11
N ARG A 39 10.94 -5.45 -10.31
CA ARG A 39 11.12 -4.47 -9.23
C ARG A 39 10.04 -4.61 -8.16
N TYR A 40 8.76 -4.65 -8.57
CA TYR A 40 7.66 -4.75 -7.62
C TYR A 40 7.53 -6.16 -7.05
N GLU A 41 7.81 -7.20 -7.82
CA GLU A 41 7.87 -8.56 -7.30
C GLU A 41 8.85 -8.64 -6.12
N THR A 42 10.04 -8.07 -6.27
CA THR A 42 11.05 -8.05 -5.22
C THR A 42 10.60 -7.22 -4.03
N ARG A 43 10.11 -6.00 -4.26
CA ARG A 43 9.70 -5.09 -3.19
C ARG A 43 8.52 -5.64 -2.38
N PHE A 44 7.48 -6.10 -3.04
CA PHE A 44 6.30 -6.66 -2.36
C PHE A 44 6.61 -8.01 -1.73
N GLY A 45 7.42 -8.83 -2.37
CA GLY A 45 7.88 -10.09 -1.80
C GLY A 45 8.65 -9.89 -0.51
N ASN A 46 9.56 -8.92 -0.46
CA ASN A 46 10.31 -8.59 0.75
C ASN A 46 9.37 -8.06 1.85
N PHE A 47 8.46 -7.17 1.50
CA PHE A 47 7.49 -6.61 2.45
C PHE A 47 6.65 -7.72 3.09
N LEU A 48 6.08 -8.61 2.29
CA LEU A 48 5.25 -9.71 2.81
C LEU A 48 6.07 -10.69 3.65
N ARG A 49 7.30 -10.98 3.24
CA ARG A 49 8.18 -11.89 3.97
C ARG A 49 8.57 -11.31 5.34
N GLU A 50 8.92 -10.03 5.39
CA GLU A 50 9.25 -9.35 6.65
C GLU A 50 8.03 -9.29 7.57
N ALA A 51 6.83 -9.11 7.02
CA ALA A 51 5.61 -9.06 7.80
C ALA A 51 5.23 -10.40 8.43
N THR A 52 5.70 -11.52 7.86
CA THR A 52 5.37 -12.89 8.35
C THR A 52 6.48 -13.55 9.13
N ASN A 53 7.67 -12.96 9.19
CA ASN A 53 8.86 -13.56 9.83
C ASN A 53 8.97 -13.17 11.31
N VAL A 54 10.14 -13.53 11.88
CA VAL A 54 10.54 -13.32 13.28
C VAL A 54 10.29 -11.88 13.75
N PHE A 55 10.26 -10.92 12.84
CA PHE A 55 9.96 -9.54 13.14
C PHE A 55 8.45 -9.26 13.36
N GLY A 56 7.58 -10.22 13.04
CA GLY A 56 6.13 -10.08 13.19
C GLY A 56 5.69 -9.75 14.61
N GLU A 57 6.42 -10.16 15.62
CA GLU A 57 6.14 -9.79 17.01
C GLU A 57 6.43 -8.32 17.28
N ARG A 58 7.46 -7.74 16.63
CA ARG A 58 7.81 -6.33 16.77
C ARG A 58 7.04 -5.44 15.81
N ARG A 59 6.80 -5.94 14.59
CA ARG A 59 6.15 -5.19 13.53
C ARG A 59 4.79 -5.81 13.25
N LYS A 60 3.83 -5.43 14.08
CA LYS A 60 2.48 -5.98 14.08
C LYS A 60 1.63 -5.50 12.92
N TYR A 61 2.02 -4.38 12.30
CA TYR A 61 1.17 -3.68 11.33
C TYR A 61 1.88 -3.51 9.99
N LYS A 62 1.19 -3.87 8.91
CA LYS A 62 1.63 -3.59 7.54
C LYS A 62 1.06 -2.24 7.13
N ILE A 63 1.94 -1.30 6.81
CA ILE A 63 1.58 0.08 6.51
C ILE A 63 2.10 0.44 5.12
N VAL A 64 1.25 1.05 4.30
CA VAL A 64 1.68 1.76 3.11
C VAL A 64 1.72 3.25 3.41
N ALA A 65 2.84 3.88 3.03
CA ALA A 65 3.06 5.32 3.18
C ALA A 65 2.98 5.96 1.80
N PHE A 66 1.93 6.75 1.57
CA PHE A 66 1.75 7.42 0.29
C PHE A 66 2.36 8.80 0.27
N GLN A 67 3.13 9.07 -0.79
CA GLN A 67 3.64 10.40 -1.11
C GLN A 67 2.83 10.97 -2.27
N ARG A 68 2.42 12.23 -2.15
CA ARG A 68 1.78 12.97 -3.22
C ARG A 68 2.87 13.53 -4.14
N ALA A 69 3.04 12.92 -5.31
CA ALA A 69 4.20 13.14 -6.18
C ALA A 69 5.49 12.89 -5.38
N TYR A 70 6.52 13.69 -5.49
CA TYR A 70 7.80 13.50 -4.78
C TYR A 70 7.93 14.36 -3.53
N THR A 71 6.82 14.59 -2.82
CA THR A 71 6.80 15.29 -1.54
C THR A 71 7.01 14.34 -0.37
N LYS A 72 6.94 14.85 0.87
CA LYS A 72 6.98 14.01 2.07
C LYS A 72 5.77 13.08 2.12
N PRO A 73 5.90 11.89 2.73
CA PRO A 73 4.74 11.04 2.97
C PRO A 73 3.64 11.81 3.71
N GLY A 74 2.43 11.80 3.16
CA GLY A 74 1.29 12.54 3.70
C GLY A 74 0.17 11.66 4.19
N MET A 75 0.19 10.38 3.88
CA MET A 75 -0.86 9.44 4.25
C MET A 75 -0.28 8.09 4.61
N PHE A 76 -0.81 7.49 5.69
CA PHE A 76 -0.44 6.15 6.12
C PHE A 76 -1.71 5.30 6.24
N TRP A 77 -1.66 4.09 5.68
CA TRP A 77 -2.78 3.17 5.72
C TRP A 77 -2.34 1.79 6.17
N LEU A 78 -3.11 1.19 7.07
CA LEU A 78 -3.05 -0.27 7.25
C LEU A 78 -3.45 -0.90 5.93
N CYS A 79 -2.70 -1.90 5.48
CA CYS A 79 -2.94 -2.50 4.17
C CYS A 79 -2.68 -4.00 4.16
N ASP A 80 -3.25 -4.65 3.14
CA ASP A 80 -2.84 -5.98 2.69
C ASP A 80 -2.38 -5.88 1.25
N VAL A 81 -1.52 -6.82 0.85
CA VAL A 81 -1.03 -6.90 -0.51
C VAL A 81 -1.49 -8.22 -1.12
N ASP A 82 -2.04 -8.15 -2.32
CA ASP A 82 -2.52 -9.28 -3.07
C ASP A 82 -2.07 -9.19 -4.52
N PHE A 83 -2.31 -10.23 -5.29
CA PHE A 83 -1.97 -10.28 -6.71
C PHE A 83 -3.20 -10.68 -7.51
N ARG A 84 -3.53 -9.91 -8.56
CA ARG A 84 -4.64 -10.21 -9.46
C ARG A 84 -4.16 -10.67 -10.82
N ARG A 85 -4.78 -11.72 -11.32
CA ARG A 85 -4.51 -12.25 -12.65
C ARG A 85 -5.14 -11.40 -13.73
N ALA A 86 -4.67 -11.56 -14.96
CA ALA A 86 -5.24 -10.93 -16.12
C ALA A 86 -6.75 -11.19 -16.23
N GLY A 87 -7.53 -10.17 -16.58
CA GLY A 87 -8.97 -10.28 -16.73
C GLY A 87 -9.77 -10.27 -15.43
N MET A 88 -9.11 -10.09 -14.28
CA MET A 88 -9.76 -10.09 -12.97
C MET A 88 -9.93 -8.69 -12.38
N ALA A 89 -9.67 -7.65 -13.16
CA ALA A 89 -9.81 -6.26 -12.69
C ALA A 89 -11.25 -5.97 -12.24
N ARG A 90 -11.39 -5.29 -11.08
CA ARG A 90 -12.68 -4.97 -10.47
C ARG A 90 -12.98 -3.48 -10.47
N HIS A 91 -11.95 -2.64 -10.54
CA HIS A 91 -12.07 -1.21 -10.31
C HIS A 91 -11.36 -0.41 -11.40
N PRO A 92 -11.86 -0.45 -12.67
CA PRO A 92 -11.26 0.36 -13.73
C PRO A 92 -11.33 1.86 -13.41
N GLU A 93 -12.33 2.30 -12.63
CA GLU A 93 -12.48 3.69 -12.18
C GLU A 93 -11.34 4.15 -11.27
N TRP A 94 -10.60 3.21 -10.69
CA TRP A 94 -9.43 3.49 -9.84
C TRP A 94 -8.11 3.31 -10.59
N GLY A 95 -8.17 3.09 -11.89
CA GLY A 95 -6.98 2.87 -12.70
C GLY A 95 -6.47 1.43 -12.69
N GLU A 96 -7.32 0.48 -12.30
CA GLU A 96 -6.90 -0.92 -12.26
C GLU A 96 -6.66 -1.47 -13.67
N PRO A 97 -5.45 -2.02 -13.95
CA PRO A 97 -5.14 -2.60 -15.27
C PRO A 97 -5.77 -3.98 -15.42
N ASN A 98 -5.95 -4.43 -16.67
CA ASN A 98 -6.41 -5.78 -16.98
C ASN A 98 -5.28 -6.81 -16.99
N GLU A 99 -4.02 -6.39 -17.10
CA GLU A 99 -2.86 -7.27 -17.03
C GLU A 99 -2.66 -7.75 -15.58
N PRO A 100 -1.85 -8.81 -15.37
CA PRO A 100 -1.51 -9.23 -14.01
C PRO A 100 -0.83 -8.09 -13.23
N HIS A 101 -1.24 -7.87 -12.00
CA HIS A 101 -0.75 -6.74 -11.21
C HIS A 101 -0.85 -6.98 -9.71
N TRP A 102 -0.06 -6.23 -8.97
CA TRP A 102 -0.14 -6.17 -7.52
C TRP A 102 -1.26 -5.25 -7.07
N VAL A 103 -1.94 -5.62 -5.98
CA VAL A 103 -3.01 -4.84 -5.37
C VAL A 103 -2.64 -4.54 -3.93
N VAL A 104 -2.59 -3.25 -3.59
CA VAL A 104 -2.47 -2.80 -2.20
C VAL A 104 -3.87 -2.45 -1.73
N LYS A 105 -4.42 -3.29 -0.85
CA LYS A 105 -5.77 -3.09 -0.29
C LYS A 105 -5.68 -2.20 0.93
N LEU A 106 -6.41 -1.09 0.93
CA LEU A 106 -6.40 -0.11 2.00
C LEU A 106 -7.48 -0.44 3.03
N LEU A 107 -7.06 -0.71 4.26
CA LEU A 107 -7.96 -1.17 5.31
C LEU A 107 -8.39 -0.03 6.22
N GLU A 108 -7.45 0.69 6.79
CA GLU A 108 -7.73 1.76 7.75
C GLU A 108 -6.65 2.84 7.65
N ARG A 109 -7.06 4.10 7.58
CA ARG A 109 -6.11 5.21 7.64
C ARG A 109 -5.65 5.41 9.08
N VAL A 110 -4.34 5.61 9.27
CA VAL A 110 -3.72 5.73 10.60
C VAL A 110 -2.70 6.85 10.64
N GLU A 111 -2.29 7.22 11.85
CA GLU A 111 -1.15 8.09 12.10
C GLU A 111 -0.03 7.28 12.71
N LEU A 112 1.22 7.64 12.44
CA LEU A 112 2.39 7.00 13.02
C LEU A 112 3.05 7.94 14.03
N GLU A 113 3.40 7.40 15.20
CA GLU A 113 4.09 8.11 16.27
C GLU A 113 5.54 7.63 16.41
N GLY A 114 6.41 8.53 16.73
CA GLY A 114 7.82 8.24 16.95
C GLY A 114 8.66 8.42 15.71
#